data_784effc24f4954656c0cb96630b905e4
#
_entry.id   784effc24f4954656c0cb96630b905e4
#
_cell.length_a   1.000
_cell.length_b   1.000
_cell.length_c   1.000
_cell.angle_alpha   90.00
_cell.angle_beta   90.00
_cell.angle_gamma   90.00
#
_symmetry.space_group_name_H-M   'P 1'
#
loop_
_entity.id
_entity.type
_entity.pdbx_description
1 polymer ?
#
loop_
_entity_poly.entity_id
_entity_poly.type
_entity_poly.pdbx_seq_one_letter_code
_entity_poly.pdbx_strand_id
1 'polypeptide(L)'
;MKLSKLMLSAFAAAAALVACNKVETDNVNLEHYKSVELSLANVEFMTKADAGAEIKNGDAVKVSSFQVYFTDGNTLYTPKNKDGQDVVAYYAANASGVVEALSTVQNYHFLPDAVDKVIVIGNLPQNTTAKTVADLNTTLKIAEQQAQTGLTLYAESALTASGQHVETADGHTALVYKATCNLMPRIARLEIKSVGMTFNANPHLFDKVEFKKIAFVDYYENCNLATSVAAAPLFDLDLSSDVPVFNYLNALTTSWNNDAVAGTALATNTADANKVATNISYSFFPSSVKPALVMGVDATAAGSATSAPAYVYTNNFKYGATELTAMNMSDGTLGFCPGYIYRMDFIFDETNLQHQKKCIDVTVTVDTWKVVAVTPVF
;
A
#
# COMPACT_ATOMS: atom_id res chain seq x y z
N MET A 1 -27.59 -7.41 23.12
CA MET A 1 -26.35 -7.13 23.87
C MET A 1 -25.31 -8.15 23.48
N LYS A 2 -24.37 -7.79 22.56
CA LYS A 2 -23.24 -8.65 22.24
C LYS A 2 -21.99 -7.98 22.84
N LEU A 3 -21.41 -8.67 23.83
CA LEU A 3 -20.14 -8.26 24.42
C LEU A 3 -19.02 -8.44 23.39
N SER A 4 -18.37 -7.35 23.05
CA SER A 4 -17.10 -7.34 22.35
C SER A 4 -16.03 -7.89 23.28
N LYS A 5 -15.48 -9.06 22.97
CA LYS A 5 -14.29 -9.58 23.64
C LYS A 5 -13.08 -8.84 23.12
N LEU A 6 -12.66 -7.82 23.85
CA LEU A 6 -11.32 -7.26 23.73
C LEU A 6 -10.34 -8.33 24.23
N MET A 7 -9.71 -9.06 23.33
CA MET A 7 -8.57 -9.89 23.68
C MET A 7 -7.33 -9.00 23.75
N LEU A 8 -7.05 -8.54 24.96
CA LEU A 8 -5.75 -7.99 25.32
C LEU A 8 -4.78 -9.18 25.42
N SER A 9 -4.00 -9.44 24.37
CA SER A 9 -2.92 -10.42 24.42
C SER A 9 -1.78 -9.84 25.24
N ALA A 10 -1.79 -10.09 26.55
CA ALA A 10 -0.64 -9.86 27.40
C ALA A 10 0.44 -10.92 27.05
N PHE A 11 1.48 -10.53 26.35
CA PHE A 11 2.68 -11.33 26.20
C PHE A 11 3.40 -11.38 27.56
N ALA A 12 3.26 -12.50 28.25
CA ALA A 12 4.09 -12.83 29.39
C ALA A 12 5.48 -13.24 28.89
N ALA A 13 6.43 -12.31 28.90
CA ALA A 13 7.83 -12.63 28.74
C ALA A 13 8.29 -13.42 29.96
N ALA A 14 8.51 -14.73 29.84
CA ALA A 14 9.18 -15.52 30.83
C ALA A 14 10.68 -15.13 30.82
N ALA A 15 11.03 -14.22 31.71
CA ALA A 15 12.44 -13.90 31.99
C ALA A 15 13.02 -15.05 32.82
N ALA A 16 13.80 -15.92 32.20
CA ALA A 16 14.70 -16.80 32.91
C ALA A 16 15.95 -15.97 33.31
N LEU A 17 15.96 -15.47 34.53
CA LEU A 17 17.14 -14.91 35.16
C LEU A 17 18.07 -16.07 35.57
N VAL A 18 19.11 -16.30 34.80
CA VAL A 18 20.27 -17.05 35.28
C VAL A 18 21.39 -16.02 35.51
N ALA A 19 21.55 -15.63 36.77
CA ALA A 19 22.73 -14.92 37.20
C ALA A 19 23.89 -15.91 37.37
N CYS A 20 24.89 -15.82 36.52
CA CYS A 20 26.21 -16.36 36.82
C CYS A 20 27.25 -15.25 36.60
N ASN A 21 27.75 -14.75 37.73
CA ASN A 21 29.00 -13.99 37.80
C ASN A 21 30.18 -14.92 37.49
N LYS A 22 30.83 -14.73 36.36
CA LYS A 22 32.24 -15.08 36.19
C LYS A 22 32.91 -13.96 35.37
N VAL A 23 33.65 -13.13 36.10
CA VAL A 23 34.58 -12.20 35.49
C VAL A 23 35.85 -13.03 35.21
N GLU A 24 36.13 -13.31 33.98
CA GLU A 24 37.47 -13.64 33.50
C GLU A 24 37.85 -12.57 32.46
N THR A 25 38.86 -11.81 32.85
CA THR A 25 39.52 -10.83 31.97
C THR A 25 40.49 -11.57 31.07
N ASP A 26 40.06 -11.94 29.89
CA ASP A 26 40.97 -12.22 28.81
C ASP A 26 40.74 -11.18 27.70
N ASN A 27 41.81 -10.48 27.31
CA ASN A 27 41.89 -9.57 26.18
C ASN A 27 41.69 -10.37 24.86
N VAL A 28 40.52 -10.84 24.60
CA VAL A 28 40.12 -11.31 23.28
C VAL A 28 39.53 -10.11 22.59
N ASN A 29 40.02 -9.81 21.39
CA ASN A 29 39.47 -8.85 20.48
C ASN A 29 38.02 -9.28 20.16
N LEU A 30 37.08 -8.87 21.01
CA LEU A 30 35.66 -9.17 20.86
C LEU A 30 35.23 -8.47 19.58
N GLU A 31 35.18 -9.22 18.50
CA GLU A 31 34.38 -8.78 17.36
C GLU A 31 32.99 -8.51 17.92
N HIS A 32 32.59 -7.24 17.91
CA HIS A 32 31.33 -6.81 18.49
C HIS A 32 30.20 -7.28 17.57
N TYR A 33 29.58 -8.38 17.93
CA TYR A 33 28.39 -8.87 17.22
C TYR A 33 27.11 -8.40 17.93
N LYS A 34 26.12 -8.09 17.11
CA LYS A 34 24.75 -7.81 17.55
C LYS A 34 23.87 -9.05 17.40
N SER A 35 22.93 -9.19 18.32
CA SER A 35 21.75 -10.03 18.18
C SER A 35 20.53 -9.14 17.93
N VAL A 36 19.63 -9.55 17.06
CA VAL A 36 18.44 -8.75 16.70
C VAL A 36 17.17 -9.56 16.91
N GLU A 37 16.27 -8.98 17.71
CA GLU A 37 14.88 -9.42 17.83
C GLU A 37 14.02 -8.60 16.85
N LEU A 38 13.44 -9.28 15.85
CA LEU A 38 12.58 -8.66 14.86
C LEU A 38 11.11 -8.99 15.15
N SER A 39 10.28 -7.94 15.21
CA SER A 39 8.84 -8.04 15.19
C SER A 39 8.26 -7.36 13.95
N LEU A 40 7.16 -7.91 13.41
CA LEU A 40 6.40 -7.28 12.35
C LEU A 40 5.14 -6.65 12.96
N ALA A 41 5.02 -5.33 12.82
CA ALA A 41 3.82 -4.60 13.18
C ALA A 41 2.87 -4.51 11.97
N ASN A 42 1.63 -4.11 12.22
CA ASN A 42 0.54 -4.02 11.24
C ASN A 42 0.12 -5.36 10.59
N VAL A 43 0.59 -6.50 11.12
CA VAL A 43 0.14 -7.81 10.66
C VAL A 43 -0.94 -8.30 11.61
N GLU A 44 -2.18 -8.33 11.14
CA GLU A 44 -3.31 -8.90 11.86
C GLU A 44 -3.35 -10.42 11.63
N PHE A 45 -3.47 -11.20 12.71
CA PHE A 45 -3.59 -12.65 12.63
C PHE A 45 -5.07 -13.04 12.53
N MET A 46 -5.40 -13.78 11.48
CA MET A 46 -6.76 -14.21 11.20
C MET A 46 -6.84 -15.73 11.02
N THR A 47 -7.97 -16.32 11.36
CA THR A 47 -8.22 -17.72 10.97
C THR A 47 -8.37 -17.82 9.45
N LYS A 48 -8.17 -19.01 8.89
CA LYS A 48 -8.33 -19.24 7.45
C LYS A 48 -9.72 -18.81 6.94
N ALA A 49 -10.75 -18.98 7.74
CA ALA A 49 -12.11 -18.57 7.40
C ALA A 49 -12.28 -17.04 7.43
N ASP A 50 -11.75 -16.39 8.47
CA ASP A 50 -11.81 -14.93 8.63
C ASP A 50 -10.99 -14.22 7.56
N ALA A 51 -9.77 -14.69 7.30
CA ALA A 51 -8.92 -14.16 6.25
C ALA A 51 -9.58 -14.22 4.86
N GLY A 52 -10.32 -15.28 4.57
CA GLY A 52 -11.09 -15.40 3.33
C GLY A 52 -12.21 -14.36 3.19
N ALA A 53 -12.84 -13.96 4.28
CA ALA A 53 -13.89 -12.94 4.29
C ALA A 53 -13.32 -11.53 4.20
N GLU A 54 -12.28 -11.22 4.97
CA GLU A 54 -11.64 -9.89 5.00
C GLU A 54 -10.92 -9.56 3.69
N ILE A 55 -10.22 -10.53 3.10
CA ILE A 55 -9.55 -10.33 1.81
C ILE A 55 -10.55 -9.99 0.69
N LYS A 56 -11.77 -10.53 0.77
CA LYS A 56 -12.84 -10.19 -0.20
C LYS A 56 -13.30 -8.74 -0.11
N ASN A 57 -13.13 -8.08 1.03
CA ASN A 57 -13.54 -6.68 1.22
C ASN A 57 -12.55 -5.67 0.61
N GLY A 58 -11.43 -6.12 0.07
CA GLY A 58 -10.48 -5.28 -0.63
C GLY A 58 -9.55 -4.45 0.25
N ASP A 59 -9.71 -4.53 1.57
CA ASP A 59 -8.98 -3.71 2.54
C ASP A 59 -7.78 -4.43 3.14
N ALA A 60 -7.59 -5.71 2.82
CA ALA A 60 -6.55 -6.55 3.39
C ALA A 60 -5.63 -7.13 2.33
N VAL A 61 -4.35 -7.20 2.65
CA VAL A 61 -3.30 -7.86 1.84
C VAL A 61 -2.72 -9.02 2.62
N LYS A 62 -2.76 -10.20 2.01
CA LYS A 62 -2.21 -11.41 2.61
C LYS A 62 -0.70 -11.45 2.48
N VAL A 63 0.00 -11.72 3.59
CA VAL A 63 1.42 -12.10 3.56
C VAL A 63 1.52 -13.56 3.16
N SER A 64 2.10 -13.82 2.00
CA SER A 64 2.38 -15.18 1.50
C SER A 64 3.84 -15.58 1.64
N SER A 65 4.73 -14.60 1.76
CA SER A 65 6.15 -14.79 2.05
C SER A 65 6.74 -13.47 2.55
N PHE A 66 7.89 -13.58 3.25
CA PHE A 66 8.74 -12.41 3.49
C PHE A 66 10.20 -12.82 3.60
N GLN A 67 11.08 -11.87 3.30
CA GLN A 67 12.52 -11.99 3.46
C GLN A 67 13.07 -10.83 4.27
N VAL A 68 14.00 -11.13 5.16
CA VAL A 68 14.64 -10.17 6.05
C VAL A 68 16.07 -9.93 5.62
N TYR A 69 16.46 -8.67 5.57
CA TYR A 69 17.82 -8.25 5.23
C TYR A 69 18.34 -7.29 6.30
N PHE A 70 19.59 -7.47 6.68
CA PHE A 70 20.30 -6.62 7.63
C PHE A 70 21.34 -5.81 6.90
N THR A 71 21.46 -4.51 7.21
CA THR A 71 22.30 -3.60 6.43
C THR A 71 22.89 -2.47 7.29
N ASP A 72 24.02 -1.92 6.84
CA ASP A 72 24.62 -0.67 7.25
C ASP A 72 24.18 0.51 6.36
N GLY A 73 23.14 0.31 5.53
CA GLY A 73 22.69 1.24 4.50
C GLY A 73 23.24 0.97 3.11
N ASN A 74 24.25 0.13 2.97
CA ASN A 74 24.87 -0.23 1.69
C ASN A 74 25.01 -1.75 1.53
N THR A 75 25.71 -2.41 2.45
CA THR A 75 26.01 -3.84 2.42
C THR A 75 24.90 -4.64 3.08
N LEU A 76 24.59 -5.82 2.53
CA LEU A 76 23.68 -6.77 3.15
C LEU A 76 24.50 -7.85 3.90
N TYR A 77 24.12 -8.09 5.12
CA TYR A 77 24.77 -9.04 6.02
C TYR A 77 23.92 -10.29 6.24
N THR A 78 24.53 -11.46 6.15
CA THR A 78 23.85 -12.72 6.41
C THR A 78 23.79 -12.97 7.91
N PRO A 79 22.61 -13.06 8.51
CA PRO A 79 22.48 -13.40 9.93
C PRO A 79 22.78 -14.87 10.16
N LYS A 80 23.09 -15.21 11.41
CA LYS A 80 23.27 -16.59 11.86
C LYS A 80 22.26 -16.92 12.95
N ASN A 81 22.04 -18.23 13.15
CA ASN A 81 21.35 -18.70 14.35
C ASN A 81 22.29 -18.62 15.56
N LYS A 82 21.76 -18.93 16.74
CA LYS A 82 22.55 -18.94 17.98
C LYS A 82 23.75 -19.93 17.94
N ASP A 83 23.71 -20.93 17.07
CA ASP A 83 24.75 -21.95 16.93
C ASP A 83 25.82 -21.59 15.86
N GLY A 84 25.77 -20.33 15.34
CA GLY A 84 26.73 -19.80 14.38
C GLY A 84 26.51 -20.25 12.93
N GLN A 85 25.40 -20.89 12.62
CA GLN A 85 25.08 -21.32 11.26
C GLN A 85 24.35 -20.22 10.51
N ASP A 86 24.66 -20.01 9.22
CA ASP A 86 24.00 -19.05 8.38
C ASP A 86 22.48 -19.31 8.28
N VAL A 87 21.70 -18.27 8.45
CA VAL A 87 20.24 -18.32 8.36
C VAL A 87 19.79 -17.71 7.04
N VAL A 88 19.07 -18.49 6.27
CA VAL A 88 18.31 -17.95 5.14
C VAL A 88 17.03 -17.33 5.69
N ALA A 89 17.03 -16.00 5.87
CA ALA A 89 15.93 -15.29 6.49
C ALA A 89 14.78 -15.07 5.49
N TYR A 90 14.35 -16.12 4.80
CA TYR A 90 13.20 -16.16 3.90
C TYR A 90 12.16 -17.14 4.42
N TYR A 91 10.93 -16.67 4.53
CA TYR A 91 9.82 -17.40 5.10
C TYR A 91 8.64 -17.38 4.14
N ALA A 92 8.25 -18.54 3.66
CA ALA A 92 7.11 -18.69 2.76
C ALA A 92 5.95 -19.40 3.46
N ALA A 93 4.75 -19.17 2.94
CA ALA A 93 3.57 -19.87 3.39
C ALA A 93 3.69 -21.38 3.10
N ASN A 94 3.29 -22.19 4.07
CA ASN A 94 3.15 -23.64 3.91
C ASN A 94 1.92 -23.99 3.01
N ALA A 95 1.68 -25.27 2.80
CA ALA A 95 0.55 -25.76 2.00
C ALA A 95 -0.84 -25.28 2.50
N SER A 96 -0.93 -24.92 3.77
CA SER A 96 -2.15 -24.33 4.37
C SER A 96 -2.25 -22.82 4.21
N GLY A 97 -1.26 -22.18 3.56
CA GLY A 97 -1.20 -20.74 3.35
C GLY A 97 -0.72 -19.96 4.59
N VAL A 98 -0.12 -20.63 5.57
CA VAL A 98 0.37 -20.05 6.82
C VAL A 98 1.86 -19.75 6.71
N VAL A 99 2.27 -18.53 7.06
CA VAL A 99 3.68 -18.17 7.25
C VAL A 99 3.98 -18.25 8.75
N GLU A 100 4.49 -19.40 9.20
CA GLU A 100 4.65 -19.72 10.63
C GLU A 100 5.56 -18.71 11.36
N ALA A 101 6.57 -18.20 10.69
CA ALA A 101 7.50 -17.22 11.25
C ALA A 101 6.85 -15.89 11.68
N LEU A 102 5.65 -15.57 11.20
CA LEU A 102 4.92 -14.36 11.60
C LEU A 102 4.34 -14.47 13.01
N SER A 103 4.12 -15.67 13.52
CA SER A 103 3.55 -15.90 14.86
C SER A 103 4.58 -15.83 15.99
N THR A 104 5.86 -15.70 15.67
CA THR A 104 6.97 -15.72 16.63
C THR A 104 7.94 -14.57 16.39
N VAL A 105 8.55 -14.08 17.46
CA VAL A 105 9.68 -13.16 17.35
C VAL A 105 10.85 -13.90 16.70
N GLN A 106 11.37 -13.32 15.62
CA GLN A 106 12.52 -13.88 14.93
C GLN A 106 13.81 -13.35 15.54
N ASN A 107 14.71 -14.27 15.91
CA ASN A 107 16.00 -13.95 16.52
C ASN A 107 17.13 -14.23 15.54
N TYR A 108 17.98 -13.24 15.34
CA TYR A 108 19.14 -13.28 14.45
C TYR A 108 20.40 -12.93 15.23
N HIS A 109 21.49 -13.61 14.99
CA HIS A 109 22.72 -13.47 15.75
C HIS A 109 23.91 -13.20 14.84
N PHE A 110 25.04 -12.87 15.43
CA PHE A 110 26.34 -12.66 14.78
C PHE A 110 26.32 -11.59 13.68
N LEU A 111 25.50 -10.57 13.86
CA LEU A 111 25.48 -9.42 12.95
C LEU A 111 26.58 -8.42 13.35
N PRO A 112 27.42 -7.94 12.41
CA PRO A 112 28.45 -6.95 12.72
C PRO A 112 27.90 -5.67 13.33
N ASP A 113 28.72 -4.96 14.10
CA ASP A 113 28.36 -3.68 14.73
C ASP A 113 27.94 -2.60 13.72
N ALA A 114 28.43 -2.68 12.49
CA ALA A 114 28.05 -1.77 11.41
C ALA A 114 26.56 -1.87 11.02
N VAL A 115 25.90 -2.99 11.31
CA VAL A 115 24.48 -3.14 10.99
C VAL A 115 23.64 -2.22 11.85
N ASP A 116 22.91 -1.32 11.23
CA ASP A 116 22.07 -0.32 11.92
C ASP A 116 20.59 -0.39 11.51
N LYS A 117 20.27 -1.18 10.45
CA LYS A 117 18.92 -1.28 9.90
C LYS A 117 18.54 -2.71 9.53
N VAL A 118 17.24 -2.93 9.51
CA VAL A 118 16.60 -4.12 8.93
C VAL A 118 15.62 -3.71 7.85
N ILE A 119 15.61 -4.44 6.73
CA ILE A 119 14.66 -4.31 5.64
C ILE A 119 13.88 -5.62 5.55
N VAL A 120 12.56 -5.53 5.44
CA VAL A 120 11.67 -6.67 5.23
C VAL A 120 10.90 -6.47 3.92
N ILE A 121 10.99 -7.46 3.04
CA ILE A 121 10.28 -7.46 1.76
C ILE A 121 9.32 -8.64 1.76
N GLY A 122 8.04 -8.40 1.53
CA GLY A 122 7.00 -9.41 1.48
C GLY A 122 6.45 -9.65 0.07
N ASN A 123 5.95 -10.85 -0.14
CA ASN A 123 5.27 -11.29 -1.35
C ASN A 123 6.12 -11.24 -2.64
N LEU A 124 7.44 -11.31 -2.50
CA LEU A 124 8.35 -11.51 -3.62
C LEU A 124 9.04 -12.87 -3.54
N PRO A 125 9.54 -13.39 -4.67
CA PRO A 125 10.41 -14.56 -4.69
C PRO A 125 11.66 -14.34 -3.84
N GLN A 126 12.20 -15.42 -3.28
CA GLN A 126 13.46 -15.37 -2.55
C GLN A 126 14.60 -14.81 -3.40
N ASN A 127 15.29 -13.80 -2.88
CA ASN A 127 16.51 -13.27 -3.49
C ASN A 127 17.73 -13.79 -2.70
N THR A 128 18.49 -14.69 -3.32
CA THR A 128 19.69 -15.31 -2.73
C THR A 128 20.99 -14.67 -3.20
N THR A 129 20.92 -13.72 -4.14
CA THR A 129 22.10 -13.15 -4.81
C THR A 129 22.42 -11.74 -4.38
N ALA A 130 21.46 -11.03 -3.75
CA ALA A 130 21.67 -9.67 -3.28
C ALA A 130 22.81 -9.59 -2.26
N LYS A 131 23.72 -8.64 -2.45
CA LYS A 131 24.86 -8.35 -1.58
C LYS A 131 24.84 -6.92 -1.06
N THR A 132 24.10 -6.05 -1.74
CA THR A 132 23.94 -4.63 -1.41
C THR A 132 22.47 -4.25 -1.39
N VAL A 133 22.14 -3.13 -0.72
CA VAL A 133 20.79 -2.57 -0.75
C VAL A 133 20.37 -2.23 -2.18
N ALA A 134 21.31 -1.83 -3.02
CA ALA A 134 21.03 -1.57 -4.44
C ALA A 134 20.55 -2.82 -5.20
N ASP A 135 21.02 -4.02 -4.80
CA ASP A 135 20.59 -5.28 -5.42
C ASP A 135 19.15 -5.68 -5.03
N LEU A 136 18.58 -5.04 -4.01
CA LEU A 136 17.18 -5.21 -3.63
C LEU A 136 16.24 -4.37 -4.51
N ASN A 137 16.80 -3.49 -5.33
CA ASN A 137 16.03 -2.53 -6.08
C ASN A 137 15.39 -3.15 -7.32
N THR A 138 14.37 -3.95 -7.09
CA THR A 138 13.56 -4.54 -8.14
C THR A 138 12.57 -3.50 -8.68
N THR A 139 12.39 -3.47 -10.00
CA THR A 139 11.35 -2.65 -10.64
C THR A 139 10.00 -3.32 -10.47
N LEU A 140 9.10 -2.64 -9.76
CA LEU A 140 7.69 -3.02 -9.65
C LEU A 140 6.91 -2.37 -10.79
N LYS A 141 6.01 -3.13 -11.42
CA LYS A 141 5.10 -2.63 -12.45
C LYS A 141 3.71 -2.46 -11.87
N ILE A 142 3.12 -1.29 -12.07
CA ILE A 142 1.83 -0.99 -11.44
C ILE A 142 0.72 -1.91 -11.95
N ALA A 143 0.76 -2.36 -13.20
CA ALA A 143 -0.20 -3.32 -13.75
C ALA A 143 -0.21 -4.66 -12.97
N GLU A 144 0.93 -5.07 -12.41
CA GLU A 144 1.08 -6.28 -11.59
C GLU A 144 0.65 -6.07 -10.14
N GLN A 145 0.46 -4.80 -9.72
CA GLN A 145 0.07 -4.41 -8.36
C GLN A 145 -1.43 -4.03 -8.25
N GLN A 146 -2.27 -4.46 -9.18
CA GLN A 146 -3.73 -4.17 -9.14
C GLN A 146 -4.51 -5.25 -8.37
N ALA A 147 -4.02 -6.49 -8.35
CA ALA A 147 -4.67 -7.58 -7.63
C ALA A 147 -4.38 -7.49 -6.12
N GLN A 148 -5.38 -7.78 -5.28
CA GLN A 148 -5.22 -7.78 -3.81
C GLN A 148 -4.30 -8.89 -3.31
N THR A 149 -4.18 -9.97 -4.05
CA THR A 149 -3.27 -11.08 -3.75
C THR A 149 -1.94 -10.83 -4.44
N GLY A 150 -0.86 -10.84 -3.67
CA GLY A 150 0.48 -10.70 -4.23
C GLY A 150 1.01 -9.29 -4.32
N LEU A 151 0.34 -8.31 -3.70
CA LEU A 151 0.91 -6.97 -3.56
C LEU A 151 2.25 -7.03 -2.85
N THR A 152 3.24 -6.36 -3.41
CA THR A 152 4.57 -6.28 -2.81
C THR A 152 4.54 -5.46 -1.52
N LEU A 153 5.02 -6.06 -0.45
CA LEU A 153 5.12 -5.44 0.87
C LEU A 153 6.56 -5.03 1.16
N TYR A 154 6.72 -3.94 1.88
CA TYR A 154 8.03 -3.44 2.30
C TYR A 154 7.97 -2.80 3.67
N ALA A 155 9.01 -2.98 4.44
CA ALA A 155 9.27 -2.23 5.66
C ALA A 155 10.76 -2.01 5.85
N GLU A 156 11.12 -0.93 6.49
CA GLU A 156 12.47 -0.63 6.95
C GLU A 156 12.40 -0.09 8.37
N SER A 157 13.32 -0.51 9.22
CA SER A 157 13.41 -0.03 10.60
C SER A 157 14.86 0.07 11.04
N ALA A 158 15.18 1.10 11.81
CA ALA A 158 16.45 1.19 12.51
C ALA A 158 16.50 0.17 13.66
N LEU A 159 17.69 -0.31 13.98
CA LEU A 159 17.95 -1.14 15.15
C LEU A 159 18.08 -0.28 16.39
N THR A 160 17.39 -0.66 17.46
CA THR A 160 17.44 0.04 18.75
C THR A 160 17.99 -0.90 19.82
N ALA A 161 19.04 -0.50 20.55
CA ALA A 161 19.60 -1.30 21.62
C ALA A 161 18.56 -1.53 22.73
N SER A 162 18.36 -2.76 23.16
CA SER A 162 17.41 -3.12 24.21
C SER A 162 17.99 -3.04 25.62
N GLY A 163 19.31 -2.92 25.75
CA GLY A 163 20.04 -3.07 27.00
C GLY A 163 20.14 -4.50 27.52
N GLN A 164 19.61 -5.47 26.79
CA GLN A 164 19.70 -6.90 27.11
C GLN A 164 20.89 -7.54 26.40
N HIS A 165 21.33 -8.67 26.93
CA HIS A 165 22.41 -9.47 26.37
C HIS A 165 21.95 -10.91 26.21
N VAL A 166 22.46 -11.58 25.21
CA VAL A 166 22.23 -13.00 24.95
C VAL A 166 23.57 -13.70 24.81
N GLU A 167 23.70 -14.88 25.41
CA GLU A 167 24.85 -15.75 25.22
C GLU A 167 24.69 -16.55 23.92
N THR A 168 25.72 -16.55 23.08
CA THR A 168 25.78 -17.28 21.82
C THR A 168 26.54 -18.58 22.01
N ALA A 169 26.42 -19.54 21.10
CA ALA A 169 26.98 -20.89 21.24
C ALA A 169 28.51 -20.94 21.32
N ASP A 170 29.18 -19.89 20.84
CA ASP A 170 30.63 -19.71 20.97
C ASP A 170 31.04 -19.15 22.35
N GLY A 171 30.09 -18.97 23.28
CA GLY A 171 30.35 -18.47 24.63
C GLY A 171 30.49 -16.95 24.72
N HIS A 172 30.27 -16.23 23.64
CA HIS A 172 30.25 -14.75 23.64
C HIS A 172 28.91 -14.19 24.05
N THR A 173 28.94 -13.00 24.63
CA THR A 173 27.71 -12.27 25.01
C THR A 173 27.48 -11.13 24.04
N ALA A 174 26.43 -11.23 23.24
CA ALA A 174 26.02 -10.21 22.28
C ALA A 174 24.97 -9.27 22.86
N LEU A 175 25.08 -7.97 22.56
CA LEU A 175 24.04 -6.99 22.89
C LEU A 175 22.82 -7.22 21.99
N VAL A 176 21.63 -7.25 22.59
CA VAL A 176 20.37 -7.43 21.88
C VAL A 176 19.84 -6.09 21.40
N TYR A 177 19.57 -6.00 20.12
CA TYR A 177 18.86 -4.92 19.46
C TYR A 177 17.43 -5.35 19.10
N LYS A 178 16.53 -4.41 19.02
CA LYS A 178 15.14 -4.63 18.60
C LYS A 178 14.83 -3.83 17.36
N ALA A 179 14.02 -4.42 16.49
CA ALA A 179 13.42 -3.73 15.36
C ALA A 179 11.94 -4.08 15.27
N THR A 180 11.13 -3.07 14.98
CA THR A 180 9.70 -3.24 14.67
C THR A 180 9.46 -2.73 13.26
N CYS A 181 9.11 -3.63 12.37
CA CYS A 181 8.86 -3.32 10.96
C CYS A 181 7.36 -3.24 10.68
N ASN A 182 6.90 -2.07 10.23
CA ASN A 182 5.55 -1.86 9.75
C ASN A 182 5.47 -2.31 8.29
N LEU A 183 5.00 -3.53 8.07
CA LEU A 183 4.92 -4.10 6.74
C LEU A 183 3.71 -3.51 5.99
N MET A 184 3.94 -2.84 4.87
CA MET A 184 2.90 -2.14 4.11
C MET A 184 3.08 -2.32 2.60
N PRO A 185 1.99 -2.29 1.80
CA PRO A 185 2.09 -2.23 0.35
C PRO A 185 2.87 -1.01 -0.14
N ARG A 186 3.63 -1.16 -1.22
CA ARG A 186 4.37 -0.06 -1.88
C ARG A 186 3.50 0.86 -2.71
N ILE A 187 2.22 0.60 -2.78
CA ILE A 187 1.23 1.35 -3.54
C ILE A 187 0.27 2.09 -2.63
N ALA A 188 -0.36 3.13 -3.16
CA ALA A 188 -1.62 3.68 -2.69
C ALA A 188 -2.76 3.21 -3.60
N ARG A 189 -3.99 3.35 -3.16
CA ARG A 189 -5.18 2.95 -3.91
C ARG A 189 -6.27 4.01 -3.83
N LEU A 190 -6.82 4.36 -4.99
CA LEU A 190 -8.06 5.12 -5.09
C LEU A 190 -9.23 4.16 -5.26
N GLU A 191 -10.29 4.32 -4.45
CA GLU A 191 -11.54 3.57 -4.58
C GLU A 191 -12.70 4.53 -4.81
N ILE A 192 -13.39 4.33 -5.92
CA ILE A 192 -14.55 5.12 -6.30
C ILE A 192 -15.78 4.33 -5.91
N LYS A 193 -16.43 4.75 -4.81
CA LYS A 193 -17.61 4.06 -4.25
C LYS A 193 -18.86 4.35 -5.04
N SER A 194 -18.97 5.56 -5.57
CA SER A 194 -20.05 5.96 -6.44
C SER A 194 -19.61 7.07 -7.39
N VAL A 195 -20.31 7.20 -8.47
CA VAL A 195 -20.27 8.35 -9.38
C VAL A 195 -21.63 9.04 -9.36
N GLY A 196 -21.66 10.36 -9.51
CA GLY A 196 -22.91 11.08 -9.46
C GLY A 196 -22.81 12.50 -10.01
N MET A 197 -23.97 13.12 -10.20
CA MET A 197 -24.08 14.50 -10.63
C MET A 197 -25.22 15.19 -9.91
N THR A 198 -25.04 16.48 -9.60
CA THR A 198 -26.09 17.36 -9.10
C THR A 198 -26.56 18.30 -10.22
N PHE A 199 -27.87 18.52 -10.25
CA PHE A 199 -28.51 19.45 -11.18
C PHE A 199 -28.95 20.70 -10.41
N ASN A 200 -28.05 21.66 -10.25
CA ASN A 200 -28.26 22.84 -9.43
C ASN A 200 -28.52 24.11 -10.23
N ALA A 201 -28.31 24.10 -11.56
CA ALA A 201 -28.58 25.24 -12.40
C ALA A 201 -30.10 25.46 -12.56
N ASN A 202 -30.50 26.72 -12.67
CA ASN A 202 -31.89 27.09 -12.93
C ASN A 202 -31.95 28.19 -14.03
N PRO A 203 -32.41 27.87 -15.25
CA PRO A 203 -32.87 26.54 -15.70
C PRO A 203 -31.73 25.50 -15.75
N HIS A 204 -32.06 24.21 -15.69
CA HIS A 204 -31.10 23.13 -15.87
C HIS A 204 -30.42 23.22 -17.24
N LEU A 205 -29.13 22.82 -17.25
CA LEU A 205 -28.29 22.87 -18.45
C LEU A 205 -28.45 21.61 -19.31
N PHE A 206 -28.79 20.52 -18.67
CA PHE A 206 -28.95 19.21 -19.30
C PHE A 206 -30.23 18.53 -18.86
N ASP A 207 -30.92 17.91 -19.81
CA ASP A 207 -32.09 17.05 -19.53
C ASP A 207 -31.69 15.65 -19.09
N LYS A 208 -30.52 15.19 -19.54
CA LYS A 208 -30.02 13.85 -19.27
C LYS A 208 -28.50 13.82 -19.33
N VAL A 209 -27.87 13.07 -18.40
CA VAL A 209 -26.46 12.74 -18.45
C VAL A 209 -26.31 11.24 -18.23
N GLU A 210 -25.56 10.57 -19.07
CA GLU A 210 -25.29 9.14 -19.01
C GLU A 210 -23.80 8.89 -18.79
N PHE A 211 -23.43 8.25 -17.68
CA PHE A 211 -22.06 7.85 -17.41
C PHE A 211 -21.62 6.77 -18.39
N LYS A 212 -20.43 6.91 -18.94
CA LYS A 212 -19.86 5.97 -19.89
C LYS A 212 -18.62 5.28 -19.36
N LYS A 213 -17.68 6.04 -18.91
CA LYS A 213 -16.33 5.54 -18.63
C LYS A 213 -15.62 6.40 -17.60
N ILE A 214 -14.86 5.76 -16.75
CA ILE A 214 -13.89 6.44 -15.90
C ILE A 214 -12.48 5.94 -16.23
N ALA A 215 -11.51 6.84 -16.27
CA ALA A 215 -10.11 6.50 -16.50
C ALA A 215 -9.24 7.09 -15.41
N PHE A 216 -8.20 6.35 -15.07
CA PHE A 216 -7.13 6.76 -14.18
C PHE A 216 -5.91 7.15 -15.00
N VAL A 217 -5.39 8.35 -14.77
CA VAL A 217 -4.30 8.95 -15.54
C VAL A 217 -3.33 9.68 -14.61
N ASP A 218 -2.24 10.20 -15.15
CA ASP A 218 -1.19 10.94 -14.43
C ASP A 218 -0.52 10.05 -13.35
N TYR A 219 -0.04 8.87 -13.75
CA TYR A 219 0.66 7.94 -12.88
C TYR A 219 1.91 7.36 -13.54
N TYR A 220 2.87 6.95 -12.73
CA TYR A 220 4.03 6.22 -13.23
C TYR A 220 3.75 4.71 -13.30
N GLU A 221 4.18 4.08 -14.41
CA GLU A 221 3.98 2.65 -14.62
C GLU A 221 4.91 1.78 -13.78
N ASN A 222 6.05 2.32 -13.39
CA ASN A 222 7.07 1.60 -12.63
C ASN A 222 7.45 2.32 -11.34
N CYS A 223 7.95 1.54 -10.38
CA CYS A 223 8.54 2.04 -9.15
C CYS A 223 9.72 1.16 -8.74
N ASN A 224 10.76 1.77 -8.23
CA ASN A 224 11.87 1.05 -7.62
C ASN A 224 11.53 0.64 -6.19
N LEU A 225 11.60 -0.64 -5.88
CA LEU A 225 11.19 -1.20 -4.60
C LEU A 225 11.91 -0.55 -3.40
N ALA A 226 13.23 -0.52 -3.42
CA ALA A 226 14.01 -0.08 -2.26
C ALA A 226 13.94 1.44 -2.05
N THR A 227 13.99 2.21 -3.12
CA THR A 227 14.03 3.68 -3.03
C THR A 227 12.66 4.34 -3.04
N SER A 228 11.59 3.60 -3.36
CA SER A 228 10.23 4.15 -3.59
C SER A 228 10.18 5.27 -4.64
N VAL A 229 11.14 5.29 -5.55
CA VAL A 229 11.17 6.29 -6.61
C VAL A 229 10.36 5.76 -7.78
N ALA A 230 9.28 6.45 -8.11
CA ALA A 230 8.52 6.20 -9.32
C ALA A 230 9.41 6.41 -10.56
N ALA A 231 9.32 5.50 -11.51
CA ALA A 231 10.17 5.47 -12.69
C ALA A 231 9.33 5.50 -13.98
N ALA A 232 9.89 6.07 -15.02
CA ALA A 232 9.26 6.12 -16.34
C ALA A 232 8.84 4.72 -16.86
N PRO A 233 7.80 4.64 -17.74
CA PRO A 233 7.12 5.80 -18.28
C PRO A 233 6.09 6.41 -17.33
N LEU A 234 5.81 7.69 -17.52
CA LEU A 234 4.66 8.37 -16.95
C LEU A 234 3.49 8.20 -17.91
N PHE A 235 2.38 7.70 -17.40
CA PHE A 235 1.12 7.68 -18.15
C PHE A 235 0.34 8.95 -17.80
N ASP A 236 0.42 9.93 -18.68
CA ASP A 236 -0.20 11.24 -18.49
C ASP A 236 -1.33 11.51 -19.50
N LEU A 237 -2.18 12.45 -19.12
CA LEU A 237 -3.22 12.97 -19.97
C LEU A 237 -2.78 14.33 -20.52
N ASP A 238 -2.40 14.37 -21.79
CA ASP A 238 -2.10 15.63 -22.46
C ASP A 238 -3.41 16.42 -22.71
N LEU A 239 -3.75 17.29 -21.77
CA LEU A 239 -4.87 18.22 -21.90
C LEU A 239 -4.55 19.42 -22.79
N SER A 240 -3.31 19.58 -23.25
CA SER A 240 -2.90 20.68 -24.13
C SER A 240 -3.27 20.43 -25.60
N SER A 241 -3.45 19.16 -25.98
CA SER A 241 -3.86 18.79 -27.34
C SER A 241 -5.32 19.15 -27.60
N ASP A 242 -5.61 19.61 -28.81
CA ASP A 242 -6.98 19.85 -29.28
C ASP A 242 -7.76 18.56 -29.57
N VAL A 243 -7.12 17.40 -29.35
CA VAL A 243 -7.79 16.11 -29.44
C VAL A 243 -8.78 16.02 -28.27
N PRO A 244 -10.07 15.82 -28.53
CA PRO A 244 -11.05 15.67 -27.46
C PRO A 244 -10.62 14.54 -26.51
N VAL A 245 -10.54 14.83 -25.21
CA VAL A 245 -10.21 13.83 -24.17
C VAL A 245 -11.09 12.60 -24.29
N PHE A 246 -12.30 12.75 -24.80
CA PHE A 246 -13.22 11.65 -25.08
C PHE A 246 -12.67 10.66 -26.11
N ASN A 247 -11.96 11.12 -27.14
CA ASN A 247 -11.31 10.23 -28.10
C ASN A 247 -10.16 9.46 -27.45
N TYR A 248 -9.43 10.10 -26.56
CA TYR A 248 -8.41 9.44 -25.74
C TYR A 248 -9.02 8.35 -24.86
N LEU A 249 -10.11 8.64 -24.12
CA LEU A 249 -10.81 7.66 -23.30
C LEU A 249 -11.33 6.47 -24.14
N ASN A 250 -11.78 6.71 -25.37
CA ASN A 250 -12.22 5.65 -26.28
C ASN A 250 -11.04 4.80 -26.81
N ALA A 251 -9.86 5.37 -26.92
CA ALA A 251 -8.66 4.65 -27.33
C ALA A 251 -8.08 3.74 -26.24
N LEU A 252 -8.44 3.96 -24.97
CA LEU A 252 -8.07 3.11 -23.83
C LEU A 252 -8.91 1.83 -23.85
N THR A 253 -8.52 0.82 -24.64
CA THR A 253 -9.39 -0.30 -24.95
C THR A 253 -9.29 -1.51 -24.02
N THR A 254 -8.20 -1.69 -23.27
CA THR A 254 -7.98 -2.92 -22.48
C THR A 254 -7.11 -2.75 -21.24
N SER A 255 -6.93 -1.55 -20.77
CA SER A 255 -6.06 -1.26 -19.64
C SER A 255 -6.82 -1.35 -18.32
N TRP A 256 -6.15 -1.83 -17.27
CA TRP A 256 -6.64 -1.83 -15.89
C TRP A 256 -6.99 -0.42 -15.39
N ASN A 257 -6.56 0.63 -16.07
CA ASN A 257 -6.77 2.05 -15.72
C ASN A 257 -8.03 2.67 -16.33
N ASN A 258 -8.95 1.86 -16.81
CA ASN A 258 -10.11 2.32 -17.56
C ASN A 258 -11.28 1.35 -17.40
N ASP A 259 -12.37 1.83 -16.82
CA ASP A 259 -13.55 1.04 -16.53
C ASP A 259 -14.80 1.65 -17.18
N ALA A 260 -15.66 0.79 -17.71
CA ALA A 260 -16.99 1.20 -18.11
C ALA A 260 -17.85 1.40 -16.85
N VAL A 261 -18.51 2.54 -16.78
CA VAL A 261 -19.56 2.76 -15.80
C VAL A 261 -20.86 2.33 -16.47
N ALA A 262 -21.49 1.27 -15.92
CA ALA A 262 -22.72 0.73 -16.50
C ALA A 262 -23.76 1.86 -16.68
N GLY A 263 -24.17 2.09 -17.93
CA GLY A 263 -24.87 3.24 -18.42
C GLY A 263 -26.17 3.59 -17.69
N THR A 264 -26.04 4.17 -16.52
CA THR A 264 -27.19 4.72 -15.81
C THR A 264 -27.34 6.16 -16.23
N ALA A 265 -28.45 6.44 -16.89
CA ALA A 265 -28.83 7.80 -17.24
C ALA A 265 -29.38 8.50 -16.00
N LEU A 266 -28.80 9.63 -15.65
CA LEU A 266 -29.33 10.53 -14.64
C LEU A 266 -30.24 11.54 -15.30
N ALA A 267 -31.46 11.65 -14.80
CA ALA A 267 -32.44 12.64 -15.26
C ALA A 267 -32.56 13.79 -14.25
N THR A 268 -32.85 14.99 -14.74
CA THR A 268 -32.93 16.23 -13.95
C THR A 268 -33.99 16.24 -12.83
N ASN A 269 -34.92 15.29 -12.82
CA ASN A 269 -36.10 15.32 -11.94
C ASN A 269 -35.94 14.61 -10.60
N THR A 270 -34.76 14.21 -10.21
CA THR A 270 -34.52 13.57 -8.91
C THR A 270 -33.81 14.53 -7.97
N ALA A 271 -34.47 14.86 -6.87
CA ALA A 271 -34.05 15.88 -5.90
C ALA A 271 -32.79 15.51 -5.09
N ASP A 272 -32.36 14.26 -5.14
CA ASP A 272 -31.16 13.79 -4.47
C ASP A 272 -30.04 13.58 -5.48
N ALA A 273 -28.79 13.79 -5.05
CA ALA A 273 -27.60 13.51 -5.84
C ALA A 273 -27.74 12.11 -6.45
N ASN A 274 -27.97 12.07 -7.75
CA ASN A 274 -28.11 10.82 -8.49
C ASN A 274 -26.76 10.13 -8.46
N LYS A 275 -26.64 9.13 -7.59
CA LYS A 275 -25.42 8.33 -7.41
C LYS A 275 -25.60 6.94 -7.99
N VAL A 276 -24.60 6.50 -8.73
CA VAL A 276 -24.45 5.12 -9.19
C VAL A 276 -23.32 4.50 -8.39
N ALA A 277 -23.62 3.44 -7.65
CA ALA A 277 -22.61 2.71 -6.92
C ALA A 277 -21.62 2.05 -7.91
N THR A 278 -20.34 2.09 -7.61
CA THR A 278 -19.29 1.45 -8.38
C THR A 278 -18.39 0.61 -7.47
N ASN A 279 -17.66 -0.33 -8.08
CA ASN A 279 -16.58 -1.08 -7.40
C ASN A 279 -15.24 -0.84 -8.11
N ILE A 280 -15.06 0.37 -8.61
CA ILE A 280 -13.88 0.76 -9.38
C ILE A 280 -12.77 1.15 -8.42
N SER A 281 -11.59 0.64 -8.65
CA SER A 281 -10.41 1.00 -7.86
C SER A 281 -9.14 0.93 -8.69
N TYR A 282 -8.22 1.84 -8.40
CA TYR A 282 -6.93 1.98 -9.08
C TYR A 282 -5.81 2.04 -8.05
N SER A 283 -4.88 1.09 -8.15
CA SER A 283 -3.62 1.16 -7.40
C SER A 283 -2.60 1.98 -8.18
N PHE A 284 -1.75 2.72 -7.48
CA PHE A 284 -0.73 3.55 -8.10
C PHE A 284 0.47 3.73 -7.16
N PHE A 285 1.61 4.12 -7.72
CA PHE A 285 2.79 4.49 -6.95
C PHE A 285 2.71 5.97 -6.59
N PRO A 286 2.61 6.35 -5.29
CA PRO A 286 2.77 7.73 -4.89
C PRO A 286 4.07 8.33 -5.42
N SER A 287 3.98 9.52 -5.99
CA SER A 287 5.10 10.13 -6.70
C SER A 287 5.03 11.66 -6.62
N SER A 288 5.93 12.35 -7.31
CA SER A 288 5.88 13.81 -7.47
C SER A 288 4.72 14.30 -8.36
N VAL A 289 4.03 13.38 -9.04
CA VAL A 289 2.87 13.68 -9.88
C VAL A 289 1.62 13.24 -9.15
N LYS A 290 0.60 14.11 -9.09
CA LYS A 290 -0.71 13.74 -8.56
C LYS A 290 -1.45 12.89 -9.57
N PRO A 291 -2.00 11.75 -9.15
CA PRO A 291 -2.89 10.98 -10.03
C PRO A 291 -4.14 11.79 -10.38
N ALA A 292 -4.76 11.45 -11.50
CA ALA A 292 -5.99 12.10 -11.90
C ALA A 292 -7.04 11.09 -12.36
N LEU A 293 -8.30 11.51 -12.26
CA LEU A 293 -9.46 10.78 -12.76
C LEU A 293 -10.17 11.59 -13.84
N VAL A 294 -10.59 10.91 -14.88
CA VAL A 294 -11.40 11.49 -15.97
C VAL A 294 -12.67 10.69 -16.09
N MET A 295 -13.83 11.36 -15.96
CA MET A 295 -15.14 10.76 -16.16
C MET A 295 -15.69 11.21 -17.51
N GLY A 296 -15.87 10.25 -18.42
CA GLY A 296 -16.54 10.46 -19.69
C GLY A 296 -18.05 10.21 -19.59
N VAL A 297 -18.83 11.12 -20.12
CA VAL A 297 -20.30 11.07 -20.13
C VAL A 297 -20.86 11.39 -21.52
N ASP A 298 -22.08 10.94 -21.79
CA ASP A 298 -22.92 11.49 -22.85
C ASP A 298 -23.96 12.41 -22.21
N ALA A 299 -23.94 13.69 -22.57
CA ALA A 299 -24.81 14.71 -22.03
C ALA A 299 -25.79 15.21 -23.09
N THR A 300 -27.08 15.25 -22.75
CA THR A 300 -28.15 15.84 -23.59
C THR A 300 -28.46 17.21 -23.04
N ALA A 301 -28.11 18.25 -23.77
CA ALA A 301 -28.41 19.63 -23.38
C ALA A 301 -29.93 19.88 -23.27
N ALA A 302 -30.32 20.77 -22.39
CA ALA A 302 -31.75 21.11 -22.18
C ALA A 302 -32.42 21.52 -23.47
N GLY A 303 -33.54 20.86 -23.78
CA GLY A 303 -34.29 21.05 -25.00
C GLY A 303 -33.68 20.44 -26.27
N SER A 304 -32.57 19.68 -26.15
CA SER A 304 -31.95 18.96 -27.27
C SER A 304 -32.47 17.52 -27.37
N ALA A 305 -32.59 17.03 -28.60
CA ALA A 305 -32.91 15.61 -28.87
C ALA A 305 -31.65 14.75 -29.00
N THR A 306 -30.45 15.32 -29.05
CA THR A 306 -29.19 14.62 -29.28
C THR A 306 -28.24 14.78 -28.08
N SER A 307 -27.61 13.69 -27.69
CA SER A 307 -26.53 13.72 -26.72
C SER A 307 -25.19 14.00 -27.40
N ALA A 308 -24.29 14.62 -26.64
CA ALA A 308 -22.92 14.86 -27.04
C ALA A 308 -21.96 14.36 -25.95
N PRO A 309 -20.78 13.86 -26.33
CA PRO A 309 -19.76 13.46 -25.36
C PRO A 309 -19.20 14.67 -24.60
N ALA A 310 -19.05 14.49 -23.29
CA ALA A 310 -18.43 15.45 -22.40
C ALA A 310 -17.58 14.71 -21.37
N TYR A 311 -16.77 15.44 -20.60
CA TYR A 311 -15.97 14.84 -19.54
C TYR A 311 -15.77 15.80 -18.36
N VAL A 312 -15.49 15.21 -17.21
CA VAL A 312 -15.06 15.89 -15.98
C VAL A 312 -13.72 15.33 -15.57
N TYR A 313 -12.83 16.21 -15.14
CA TYR A 313 -11.47 15.86 -14.71
C TYR A 313 -11.25 16.25 -13.26
N THR A 314 -10.47 15.45 -12.52
CA THR A 314 -9.98 15.85 -11.21
C THR A 314 -8.58 15.29 -10.93
N ASN A 315 -7.69 16.15 -10.40
CA ASN A 315 -6.48 15.79 -9.66
C ASN A 315 -6.45 16.53 -8.31
N ASN A 316 -7.58 17.12 -7.90
CA ASN A 316 -7.69 17.88 -6.67
C ASN A 316 -8.48 17.08 -5.62
N PHE A 317 -7.76 16.23 -4.91
CA PHE A 317 -8.31 15.40 -3.84
C PHE A 317 -8.11 16.08 -2.50
N LYS A 318 -9.14 16.09 -1.65
CA LYS A 318 -9.13 16.75 -0.35
C LYS A 318 -9.52 15.78 0.77
N TYR A 319 -8.76 15.79 1.85
CA TYR A 319 -9.14 15.17 3.12
C TYR A 319 -9.63 16.26 4.07
N GLY A 320 -10.94 16.29 4.33
CA GLY A 320 -11.58 17.42 4.97
C GLY A 320 -11.41 18.70 4.15
N ALA A 321 -10.79 19.73 4.73
CA ALA A 321 -10.47 20.98 4.04
C ALA A 321 -9.06 21.00 3.42
N THR A 322 -8.23 19.98 3.68
CA THR A 322 -6.83 19.95 3.25
C THR A 322 -6.71 19.28 1.88
N GLU A 323 -6.10 19.98 0.94
CA GLU A 323 -5.74 19.40 -0.35
C GLU A 323 -4.56 18.42 -0.18
N LEU A 324 -4.70 17.20 -0.71
CA LEU A 324 -3.64 16.22 -0.70
C LEU A 324 -2.50 16.64 -1.64
N THR A 325 -1.28 16.55 -1.15
CA THR A 325 -0.08 16.72 -1.98
C THR A 325 0.12 15.49 -2.88
N ALA A 326 0.98 15.60 -3.88
CA ALA A 326 1.28 14.51 -4.80
C ALA A 326 1.83 13.27 -4.07
N MET A 327 2.71 13.46 -3.11
CA MET A 327 3.27 12.40 -2.28
C MET A 327 3.56 12.90 -0.87
N ASN A 328 3.21 12.09 0.13
CA ASN A 328 3.67 12.24 1.51
C ASN A 328 3.95 10.85 2.06
N MET A 329 5.21 10.56 2.40
CA MET A 329 5.62 9.22 2.82
C MET A 329 5.30 8.90 4.30
N SER A 330 4.83 9.88 5.05
CA SER A 330 4.60 9.76 6.50
C SER A 330 3.14 9.91 6.92
N ASP A 331 2.32 10.59 6.13
CA ASP A 331 0.93 10.90 6.50
C ASP A 331 0.00 10.94 5.28
N GLY A 332 -0.82 9.91 5.14
CA GLY A 332 -1.80 9.79 4.05
C GLY A 332 -2.90 10.86 4.08
N THR A 333 -3.08 11.58 5.18
CA THR A 333 -4.07 12.67 5.28
C THR A 333 -3.57 14.00 4.72
N LEU A 334 -2.26 14.12 4.50
CA LEU A 334 -1.60 15.29 3.93
C LEU A 334 -1.20 15.11 2.46
N GLY A 335 -1.08 13.87 2.00
CA GLY A 335 -0.73 13.55 0.63
C GLY A 335 -0.86 12.06 0.34
N PHE A 336 -0.66 11.67 -0.92
CA PHE A 336 -0.69 10.26 -1.25
C PHE A 336 0.49 9.52 -0.64
N CYS A 337 0.22 8.44 0.08
CA CYS A 337 1.18 7.66 0.85
C CYS A 337 1.05 6.17 0.49
N PRO A 338 2.15 5.42 0.32
CA PRO A 338 2.08 3.97 0.19
C PRO A 338 1.40 3.33 1.40
N GLY A 339 0.63 2.28 1.18
CA GLY A 339 -0.10 1.58 2.24
C GLY A 339 -1.43 2.24 2.66
N TYR A 340 -1.90 3.25 1.91
CA TYR A 340 -3.16 3.92 2.20
C TYR A 340 -4.20 3.73 1.09
N ILE A 341 -5.46 3.73 1.49
CA ILE A 341 -6.63 3.64 0.62
C ILE A 341 -7.41 4.94 0.73
N TYR A 342 -7.66 5.56 -0.42
CA TYR A 342 -8.38 6.81 -0.57
C TYR A 342 -9.74 6.52 -1.21
N ARG A 343 -10.83 6.64 -0.43
CA ARG A 343 -12.19 6.33 -0.86
C ARG A 343 -12.97 7.59 -1.15
N MET A 344 -13.71 7.59 -2.23
CA MET A 344 -14.49 8.75 -2.65
C MET A 344 -15.81 8.38 -3.29
N ASP A 345 -16.72 9.35 -3.25
CA ASP A 345 -17.80 9.51 -4.19
C ASP A 345 -17.38 10.56 -5.24
N PHE A 346 -17.34 10.18 -6.51
CA PHE A 346 -16.98 11.10 -7.58
C PHE A 346 -18.24 11.81 -8.08
N ILE A 347 -18.56 12.94 -7.44
CA ILE A 347 -19.78 13.70 -7.69
C ILE A 347 -19.41 15.09 -8.20
N PHE A 348 -20.10 15.53 -9.23
CA PHE A 348 -19.89 16.84 -9.84
C PHE A 348 -21.23 17.55 -10.12
N ASP A 349 -21.17 18.84 -10.34
CA ASP A 349 -22.32 19.67 -10.69
C ASP A 349 -22.47 19.76 -12.22
N GLU A 350 -23.70 19.92 -12.71
CA GLU A 350 -23.97 20.05 -14.16
C GLU A 350 -23.18 21.19 -14.82
N THR A 351 -22.86 22.26 -14.07
CA THR A 351 -22.05 23.37 -14.57
C THR A 351 -20.61 22.96 -14.88
N ASN A 352 -20.12 21.86 -14.29
CA ASN A 352 -18.78 21.36 -14.56
C ASN A 352 -18.65 20.80 -15.98
N LEU A 353 -19.75 20.34 -16.59
CA LEU A 353 -19.75 19.83 -17.96
C LEU A 353 -19.69 20.95 -19.03
N GLN A 354 -20.02 22.20 -18.65
CA GLN A 354 -19.96 23.34 -19.59
C GLN A 354 -18.52 23.73 -19.96
N HIS A 355 -17.56 23.41 -19.11
CA HIS A 355 -16.18 23.84 -19.25
C HIS A 355 -15.28 22.61 -19.41
N GLN A 356 -14.96 22.28 -20.64
CA GLN A 356 -13.90 21.30 -20.92
C GLN A 356 -12.63 21.69 -20.16
N LYS A 357 -11.94 20.70 -19.54
CA LYS A 357 -10.70 20.89 -18.76
C LYS A 357 -10.89 21.56 -17.37
N LYS A 358 -12.11 21.70 -16.86
CA LYS A 358 -12.28 22.17 -15.49
C LYS A 358 -11.96 21.05 -14.50
N CYS A 359 -10.96 21.30 -13.67
CA CYS A 359 -10.67 20.45 -12.52
C CYS A 359 -11.73 20.69 -11.44
N ILE A 360 -12.25 19.61 -10.87
CA ILE A 360 -13.19 19.65 -9.75
C ILE A 360 -12.52 19.18 -8.45
N ASP A 361 -13.01 19.64 -7.32
CA ASP A 361 -12.59 19.18 -6.01
C ASP A 361 -13.32 17.88 -5.66
N VAL A 362 -12.59 16.89 -5.14
CA VAL A 362 -13.17 15.65 -4.64
C VAL A 362 -12.69 15.36 -3.23
N THR A 363 -13.64 15.19 -2.31
CA THR A 363 -13.32 14.81 -0.93
C THR A 363 -13.11 13.29 -0.82
N VAL A 364 -12.04 12.88 -0.16
CA VAL A 364 -11.71 11.49 0.09
C VAL A 364 -11.77 11.17 1.59
N THR A 365 -12.09 9.93 1.94
CA THR A 365 -11.74 9.34 3.23
C THR A 365 -10.44 8.57 3.08
N VAL A 366 -9.65 8.54 4.14
CA VAL A 366 -8.31 7.93 4.13
C VAL A 366 -8.26 6.81 5.17
N ASP A 367 -7.93 5.60 4.72
CA ASP A 367 -7.75 4.42 5.54
C ASP A 367 -6.40 3.76 5.25
N THR A 368 -5.88 3.00 6.20
CA THR A 368 -4.70 2.17 5.99
C THR A 368 -5.08 0.78 5.50
N TRP A 369 -4.25 0.21 4.65
CA TRP A 369 -4.41 -1.20 4.30
C TRP A 369 -4.13 -2.10 5.50
N LYS A 370 -4.97 -3.10 5.67
CA LYS A 370 -4.72 -4.17 6.62
C LYS A 370 -3.80 -5.21 6.00
N VAL A 371 -2.72 -5.52 6.66
CA VAL A 371 -1.84 -6.63 6.29
C VAL A 371 -2.21 -7.83 7.15
N VAL A 372 -2.56 -8.94 6.54
CA VAL A 372 -3.07 -10.12 7.26
C VAL A 372 -2.19 -11.35 7.05
N ALA A 373 -2.04 -12.12 8.11
CA ALA A 373 -1.42 -13.43 8.09
C ALA A 373 -2.41 -14.49 8.57
N VAL A 374 -2.41 -15.65 7.93
CA VAL A 374 -3.25 -16.78 8.32
C VAL A 374 -2.55 -17.56 9.41
N THR A 375 -3.25 -17.76 10.54
CA THR A 375 -2.77 -18.63 11.63
C THR A 375 -3.24 -20.07 11.43
N PRO A 376 -2.48 -21.06 11.88
CA PRO A 376 -2.96 -22.44 11.94
C PRO A 376 -4.15 -22.53 12.91
N VAL A 377 -5.18 -23.26 12.50
CA VAL A 377 -6.27 -23.65 13.41
C VAL A 377 -5.83 -24.96 14.02
N PHE A 378 -5.59 -24.98 15.32
CA PHE A 378 -5.32 -26.18 16.10
C PHE A 378 -6.62 -26.77 16.63
#